data_a8adc230d86950caec3d53ffaa8f33a3
#
_entry.id   a8adc230d86950caec3d53ffaa8f33a3
#
_cell.length_a   1.000
_cell.length_b   1.000
_cell.length_c   1.000
_cell.angle_alpha   90.00
_cell.angle_beta   90.00
_cell.angle_gamma   90.00
#
_symmetry.space_group_name_H-M   'P 1'
#
loop_
_entity.id
_entity.type
_entity.pdbx_description
1 polymer ?
#
loop_
_entity_poly.entity_id
_entity_poly.type
_entity_poly.pdbx_seq_one_letter_code
_entity_poly.pdbx_strand_id
1 'polypeptide(L)'
;MVGFTGVPDVGGVVGRVLATAQNGLEVLRFGGFQTDTEPAPFAIVETEKMFRLRRYFPDEHADDPSVVLVPPMMVSANVYDVTELNGAVSILHRNGIAPWVIDFGSPDTEEGGMERNLADHVVAISRAIDLIVEATGRDVHLAGYSQGGMFAYQTAAYRRSKRLASVITFGSPVDVLAALPLGLPAGLVAPGAEFLADKVFSRNLWIRDWMARTGFQLLDPVKTVRSRIDFLRRLHDRDALLPREDQRRFLEADGWVAWSGPAIAELLRQFVAHNRMVSGGFVINGDLVSLAEITCPVLAFVGEADDIGQPAAVRGIVRAAPYATVYESRVPVGHFGLVVGSSAGSHTWPTTSEWIKWQEGRADKPAMISTMEAVEPGHGGGVSLSSRITHGVGSVADAGTAASRELMVLANSVQRTSRAVAQESIRTVPRLFRLGQIQTGTRISLGKLMSENNKRGGDKELFLFENRVLTHAQVNARIDNVVAGLIACGVRPGQHIGVLMDTRPSALVVVGALSRLGA
;
A
#
# COMPACT_ATOMS: atom_id res chain seq x y z
N MET A 1 -34.41 -15.63 49.63
CA MET A 1 -33.72 -16.69 48.84
C MET A 1 -33.22 -16.04 47.58
N VAL A 2 -31.94 -15.71 47.53
CA VAL A 2 -31.29 -15.16 46.33
C VAL A 2 -30.65 -16.33 45.64
N GLY A 3 -31.19 -16.72 44.48
CA GLY A 3 -30.67 -17.82 43.67
C GLY A 3 -29.41 -17.40 42.95
N PHE A 4 -28.26 -17.91 43.35
CA PHE A 4 -27.03 -17.92 42.55
C PHE A 4 -27.16 -19.03 41.48
N THR A 5 -27.49 -18.64 40.23
CA THR A 5 -27.39 -19.52 39.07
C THR A 5 -26.39 -18.92 38.10
N GLY A 6 -25.15 -19.32 38.21
CA GLY A 6 -24.09 -18.97 37.28
C GLY A 6 -22.90 -19.92 37.48
N VAL A 7 -23.12 -21.23 37.22
CA VAL A 7 -21.98 -22.14 37.01
C VAL A 7 -21.38 -21.77 35.64
N PRO A 8 -20.11 -21.35 35.56
CA PRO A 8 -19.48 -21.11 34.27
C PRO A 8 -19.51 -22.41 33.45
N ASP A 9 -19.92 -22.34 32.21
CA ASP A 9 -19.86 -23.46 31.28
C ASP A 9 -18.38 -23.84 31.05
N VAL A 10 -17.88 -24.69 31.92
CA VAL A 10 -16.49 -25.19 31.92
C VAL A 10 -16.19 -25.93 30.62
N GLY A 11 -17.18 -26.58 30.00
CA GLY A 11 -17.06 -27.27 28.72
C GLY A 11 -16.80 -26.29 27.57
N GLY A 12 -17.49 -25.16 27.54
CA GLY A 12 -17.30 -24.11 26.54
C GLY A 12 -15.94 -23.40 26.68
N VAL A 13 -15.45 -23.19 27.91
CA VAL A 13 -14.12 -22.57 28.13
C VAL A 13 -12.98 -23.48 27.69
N VAL A 14 -13.04 -24.77 28.06
CA VAL A 14 -12.02 -25.77 27.65
C VAL A 14 -12.03 -25.94 26.13
N GLY A 15 -13.21 -26.01 25.51
CA GLY A 15 -13.35 -26.08 24.05
C GLY A 15 -12.71 -24.88 23.34
N ARG A 16 -12.93 -23.65 23.84
CA ARG A 16 -12.31 -22.44 23.29
C ARG A 16 -10.79 -22.43 23.43
N VAL A 17 -10.25 -22.88 24.57
CA VAL A 17 -8.79 -22.96 24.77
C VAL A 17 -8.14 -23.95 23.80
N LEU A 18 -8.76 -25.13 23.61
CA LEU A 18 -8.27 -26.13 22.68
C LEU A 18 -8.35 -25.64 21.22
N ALA A 19 -9.47 -25.03 20.82
CA ALA A 19 -9.62 -24.44 19.49
C ALA A 19 -8.61 -23.31 19.26
N THR A 20 -8.39 -22.43 20.25
CA THR A 20 -7.37 -21.38 20.17
C THR A 20 -5.97 -21.97 19.96
N ALA A 21 -5.62 -23.05 20.69
CA ALA A 21 -4.32 -23.69 20.56
C ALA A 21 -4.13 -24.36 19.19
N GLN A 22 -5.14 -25.08 18.70
CA GLN A 22 -5.10 -25.72 17.38
C GLN A 22 -5.01 -24.69 16.25
N ASN A 23 -5.88 -23.70 16.27
CA ASN A 23 -5.90 -22.63 15.28
C ASN A 23 -4.61 -21.77 15.35
N GLY A 24 -4.09 -21.53 16.56
CA GLY A 24 -2.82 -20.84 16.76
C GLY A 24 -1.62 -21.58 16.18
N LEU A 25 -1.59 -22.91 16.29
CA LEU A 25 -0.56 -23.75 15.67
C LEU A 25 -0.63 -23.70 14.15
N GLU A 26 -1.84 -23.73 13.57
CA GLU A 26 -2.04 -23.59 12.13
C GLU A 26 -1.51 -22.24 11.63
N VAL A 27 -1.90 -21.16 12.29
CA VAL A 27 -1.45 -19.78 11.97
C VAL A 27 0.06 -19.63 12.12
N LEU A 28 0.67 -20.20 13.16
CA LEU A 28 2.12 -20.17 13.35
C LEU A 28 2.89 -20.99 12.29
N ARG A 29 2.31 -22.11 11.86
CA ARG A 29 2.96 -23.01 10.90
C ARG A 29 2.84 -22.54 9.47
N PHE A 30 1.70 -21.95 9.09
CA PHE A 30 1.36 -21.61 7.71
C PHE A 30 1.22 -20.09 7.48
N GLY A 31 1.44 -19.26 8.50
CA GLY A 31 1.23 -17.83 8.44
C GLY A 31 -0.24 -17.39 8.43
N GLY A 32 -1.17 -18.35 8.55
CA GLY A 32 -2.61 -18.12 8.51
C GLY A 32 -3.38 -19.43 8.45
N PHE A 33 -4.71 -19.34 8.31
CA PHE A 33 -5.53 -20.54 8.06
C PHE A 33 -5.34 -21.02 6.63
N GLN A 34 -5.36 -22.31 6.44
CA GLN A 34 -5.44 -22.89 5.10
C GLN A 34 -6.86 -22.70 4.56
N THR A 35 -6.94 -22.09 3.38
CA THR A 35 -8.17 -21.91 2.60
C THR A 35 -8.04 -22.74 1.34
N ASP A 36 -9.13 -23.40 0.96
CA ASP A 36 -9.20 -24.18 -0.29
C ASP A 36 -9.60 -23.26 -1.49
N THR A 37 -9.38 -21.97 -1.36
CA THR A 37 -9.77 -20.97 -2.36
C THR A 37 -8.78 -20.98 -3.53
N GLU A 38 -9.25 -21.39 -4.69
CA GLU A 38 -8.52 -21.26 -5.94
C GLU A 38 -8.81 -19.90 -6.60
N PRO A 39 -7.87 -19.32 -7.36
CA PRO A 39 -8.13 -18.13 -8.16
C PRO A 39 -9.18 -18.43 -9.23
N ALA A 40 -9.94 -17.40 -9.62
CA ALA A 40 -10.88 -17.52 -10.73
C ALA A 40 -10.16 -17.94 -12.03
N PRO A 41 -10.78 -18.75 -12.89
CA PRO A 41 -10.12 -19.25 -14.10
C PRO A 41 -9.78 -18.09 -15.06
N PHE A 42 -8.54 -18.05 -15.53
CA PHE A 42 -8.08 -17.08 -16.52
C PHE A 42 -7.13 -17.70 -17.53
N ALA A 43 -7.06 -17.10 -18.71
CA ALA A 43 -6.04 -17.35 -19.71
C ALA A 43 -5.13 -16.12 -19.86
N ILE A 44 -3.84 -16.33 -20.03
CA ILE A 44 -2.91 -15.29 -20.46
C ILE A 44 -3.04 -15.18 -21.97
N VAL A 45 -3.61 -14.07 -22.45
CA VAL A 45 -3.86 -13.85 -23.88
C VAL A 45 -2.61 -13.30 -24.57
N GLU A 46 -1.84 -12.47 -23.86
CA GLU A 46 -0.61 -11.89 -24.38
C GLU A 46 0.42 -11.73 -23.27
N THR A 47 1.68 -11.88 -23.62
CA THR A 47 2.82 -11.64 -22.73
C THR A 47 3.80 -10.71 -23.44
N GLU A 48 3.94 -9.50 -22.90
CA GLU A 48 4.92 -8.52 -23.32
C GLU A 48 5.94 -8.25 -22.19
N LYS A 49 7.04 -7.58 -22.50
CA LYS A 49 8.08 -7.25 -21.50
C LYS A 49 7.53 -6.50 -20.27
N MET A 50 6.48 -5.69 -20.48
CA MET A 50 5.91 -4.85 -19.42
C MET A 50 4.75 -5.49 -18.67
N PHE A 51 4.06 -6.44 -19.28
CA PHE A 51 2.84 -6.99 -18.70
C PHE A 51 2.45 -8.34 -19.28
N ARG A 52 1.61 -9.06 -18.55
CA ARG A 52 0.78 -10.15 -19.02
C ARG A 52 -0.69 -9.69 -19.01
N LEU A 53 -1.41 -9.96 -20.09
CA LEU A 53 -2.82 -9.66 -20.17
C LEU A 53 -3.63 -10.91 -19.83
N ARG A 54 -4.31 -10.90 -18.70
CA ARG A 54 -5.18 -11.98 -18.24
C ARG A 54 -6.61 -11.72 -18.70
N ARG A 55 -7.22 -12.70 -19.38
CA ARG A 55 -8.67 -12.75 -19.64
C ARG A 55 -9.29 -13.75 -18.69
N TYR A 56 -10.16 -13.29 -17.82
CA TYR A 56 -10.89 -14.15 -16.90
C TYR A 56 -12.10 -14.76 -17.57
N PHE A 57 -12.44 -16.01 -17.25
CA PHE A 57 -13.56 -16.78 -17.82
C PHE A 57 -13.56 -16.77 -19.35
N PRO A 58 -12.46 -17.21 -20.00
CA PRO A 58 -12.22 -16.96 -21.43
C PRO A 58 -13.22 -17.66 -22.35
N ASP A 59 -13.84 -18.74 -21.89
CA ASP A 59 -14.76 -19.56 -22.69
C ASP A 59 -16.23 -19.14 -22.57
N GLU A 60 -16.50 -18.11 -21.76
CA GLU A 60 -17.86 -17.65 -21.49
C GLU A 60 -18.05 -16.20 -21.97
N HIS A 61 -19.27 -15.86 -22.37
CA HIS A 61 -19.72 -14.49 -22.61
C HIS A 61 -18.86 -13.67 -23.59
N ALA A 62 -18.64 -14.19 -24.80
CA ALA A 62 -17.84 -13.51 -25.84
C ALA A 62 -18.38 -12.11 -26.23
N ASP A 63 -19.71 -11.90 -26.08
CA ASP A 63 -20.42 -10.66 -26.47
C ASP A 63 -20.60 -9.67 -25.30
N ASP A 64 -20.07 -9.98 -24.14
CA ASP A 64 -20.20 -9.09 -22.99
C ASP A 64 -19.25 -7.87 -23.10
N PRO A 65 -19.65 -6.71 -22.52
CA PRO A 65 -18.77 -5.56 -22.46
C PRO A 65 -17.48 -5.88 -21.72
N SER A 66 -16.36 -5.45 -22.28
CA SER A 66 -15.04 -5.69 -21.70
C SER A 66 -14.62 -4.57 -20.76
N VAL A 67 -14.12 -4.95 -19.56
CA VAL A 67 -13.46 -4.04 -18.65
C VAL A 67 -12.03 -4.51 -18.39
N VAL A 68 -11.06 -3.61 -18.55
CA VAL A 68 -9.66 -3.88 -18.15
C VAL A 68 -9.38 -3.23 -16.80
N LEU A 69 -8.90 -4.04 -15.86
CA LEU A 69 -8.61 -3.66 -14.49
C LEU A 69 -7.10 -3.43 -14.34
N VAL A 70 -6.74 -2.26 -13.85
CA VAL A 70 -5.34 -1.82 -13.67
C VAL A 70 -5.00 -1.76 -12.19
N PRO A 71 -4.07 -2.60 -11.69
CA PRO A 71 -3.62 -2.57 -10.31
C PRO A 71 -2.64 -1.41 -10.07
N PRO A 72 -2.44 -0.99 -8.80
CA PRO A 72 -1.31 -0.14 -8.42
C PRO A 72 0.03 -0.85 -8.67
N MET A 73 1.10 -0.11 -8.94
CA MET A 73 2.44 -0.69 -9.19
C MET A 73 2.98 -1.55 -8.06
N MET A 74 2.63 -1.22 -6.81
CA MET A 74 3.12 -1.90 -5.61
C MET A 74 2.21 -3.04 -5.12
N VAL A 75 1.10 -3.28 -5.81
CA VAL A 75 0.10 -4.27 -5.44
C VAL A 75 -0.05 -5.28 -6.56
N SER A 76 -0.07 -6.55 -6.21
CA SER A 76 -0.28 -7.65 -7.15
C SER A 76 -1.60 -7.49 -7.91
N ALA A 77 -1.61 -7.90 -9.17
CA ALA A 77 -2.82 -7.98 -9.99
C ALA A 77 -3.93 -8.82 -9.35
N ASN A 78 -3.57 -9.73 -8.45
CA ASN A 78 -4.50 -10.56 -7.67
C ASN A 78 -5.40 -9.76 -6.71
N VAL A 79 -5.19 -8.44 -6.56
CA VAL A 79 -6.11 -7.55 -5.81
C VAL A 79 -7.55 -7.62 -6.32
N TYR A 80 -7.75 -7.99 -7.58
CA TYR A 80 -9.06 -8.16 -8.20
C TYR A 80 -9.61 -9.59 -8.12
N ASP A 81 -8.80 -10.51 -7.57
CA ASP A 81 -9.10 -11.95 -7.47
C ASP A 81 -8.66 -12.50 -6.11
N VAL A 82 -8.97 -11.78 -5.03
CA VAL A 82 -8.57 -12.17 -3.66
C VAL A 82 -9.39 -13.35 -3.13
N THR A 83 -10.65 -13.46 -3.57
CA THR A 83 -11.57 -14.53 -3.19
C THR A 83 -12.39 -14.96 -4.39
N GLU A 84 -12.55 -16.26 -4.61
CA GLU A 84 -13.30 -16.80 -5.73
C GLU A 84 -14.73 -16.27 -5.82
N LEU A 85 -15.47 -16.24 -4.71
CA LEU A 85 -16.87 -15.86 -4.68
C LEU A 85 -17.12 -14.34 -4.69
N ASN A 86 -16.24 -13.58 -4.07
CA ASN A 86 -16.41 -12.14 -3.83
C ASN A 86 -15.29 -11.28 -4.44
N GLY A 87 -14.42 -11.88 -5.24
CA GLY A 87 -13.43 -11.16 -6.05
C GLY A 87 -14.09 -10.27 -7.11
N ALA A 88 -13.44 -9.20 -7.47
CA ALA A 88 -13.91 -8.27 -8.50
C ALA A 88 -14.26 -8.98 -9.80
N VAL A 89 -13.34 -9.82 -10.28
CA VAL A 89 -13.48 -10.53 -11.56
C VAL A 89 -14.69 -11.46 -11.57
N SER A 90 -14.94 -12.18 -10.47
CA SER A 90 -16.08 -13.09 -10.36
C SER A 90 -17.42 -12.37 -10.26
N ILE A 91 -17.47 -11.21 -9.59
CA ILE A 91 -18.69 -10.41 -9.50
C ILE A 91 -19.00 -9.78 -10.86
N LEU A 92 -18.02 -9.21 -11.53
CA LEU A 92 -18.16 -8.63 -12.87
C LEU A 92 -18.66 -9.67 -13.84
N HIS A 93 -18.03 -10.85 -13.86
CA HIS A 93 -18.42 -11.96 -14.72
C HIS A 93 -19.88 -12.41 -14.48
N ARG A 94 -20.26 -12.68 -13.22
CA ARG A 94 -21.66 -13.04 -12.88
C ARG A 94 -22.68 -11.98 -13.28
N ASN A 95 -22.25 -10.74 -13.41
CA ASN A 95 -23.08 -9.63 -13.89
C ASN A 95 -22.99 -9.42 -15.42
N GLY A 96 -22.45 -10.35 -16.20
CA GLY A 96 -22.38 -10.26 -17.65
C GLY A 96 -21.40 -9.18 -18.14
N ILE A 97 -20.27 -9.06 -17.49
CA ILE A 97 -19.13 -8.20 -17.90
C ILE A 97 -17.93 -9.11 -18.08
N ALA A 98 -17.18 -8.96 -19.16
CA ALA A 98 -15.95 -9.69 -19.44
C ALA A 98 -14.74 -9.00 -18.78
N PRO A 99 -14.21 -9.54 -17.68
CA PRO A 99 -13.11 -8.91 -16.96
C PRO A 99 -11.75 -9.32 -17.53
N TRP A 100 -10.92 -8.30 -17.77
CA TRP A 100 -9.53 -8.43 -18.12
C TRP A 100 -8.68 -7.78 -17.02
N VAL A 101 -7.51 -8.32 -16.74
CA VAL A 101 -6.59 -7.76 -15.75
C VAL A 101 -5.21 -7.63 -16.38
N ILE A 102 -4.63 -6.44 -16.29
CA ILE A 102 -3.23 -6.24 -16.63
C ILE A 102 -2.36 -6.63 -15.45
N ASP A 103 -1.41 -7.54 -15.65
CA ASP A 103 -0.47 -8.01 -14.65
C ASP A 103 0.93 -7.52 -15.00
N PHE A 104 1.42 -6.52 -14.26
CA PHE A 104 2.77 -5.98 -14.47
C PHE A 104 3.88 -6.87 -13.89
N GLY A 105 3.53 -7.91 -13.11
CA GLY A 105 4.50 -8.71 -12.37
C GLY A 105 5.19 -7.93 -11.26
N SER A 106 6.23 -8.52 -10.68
CA SER A 106 7.08 -7.84 -9.69
C SER A 106 8.35 -7.33 -10.35
N PRO A 107 8.65 -6.02 -10.31
CA PRO A 107 9.80 -5.44 -11.00
C PRO A 107 11.14 -6.11 -10.69
N ASP A 108 11.32 -6.66 -9.50
CA ASP A 108 12.55 -7.34 -9.07
C ASP A 108 12.72 -8.74 -9.64
N THR A 109 11.67 -9.32 -10.21
CA THR A 109 11.70 -10.65 -10.86
C THR A 109 11.51 -10.58 -12.38
N GLU A 110 11.03 -9.46 -12.90
CA GLU A 110 10.80 -9.27 -14.34
C GLU A 110 12.03 -8.67 -15.02
N GLU A 111 12.30 -9.09 -16.28
CA GLU A 111 13.41 -8.55 -17.07
C GLU A 111 13.24 -7.04 -17.31
N GLY A 112 14.25 -6.24 -16.91
CA GLY A 112 14.20 -4.78 -17.00
C GLY A 112 13.15 -4.12 -16.12
N GLY A 113 12.55 -4.87 -15.18
CA GLY A 113 11.49 -4.37 -14.31
C GLY A 113 11.94 -3.21 -13.42
N MET A 114 13.18 -3.25 -12.94
CA MET A 114 13.73 -2.20 -12.09
C MET A 114 14.03 -0.87 -12.80
N GLU A 115 14.00 -0.87 -14.11
CA GLU A 115 14.20 0.33 -14.96
C GLU A 115 12.88 0.98 -15.36
N ARG A 116 11.74 0.34 -15.10
CA ARG A 116 10.40 0.82 -15.45
C ARG A 116 10.10 2.17 -14.82
N ASN A 117 9.52 3.07 -15.61
CA ASN A 117 9.05 4.39 -15.20
C ASN A 117 7.52 4.47 -15.29
N LEU A 118 6.92 5.63 -14.99
CA LEU A 118 5.45 5.80 -15.04
C LEU A 118 4.91 5.74 -16.47
N ALA A 119 5.61 6.33 -17.42
CA ALA A 119 5.19 6.35 -18.82
C ALA A 119 5.12 4.94 -19.42
N ASP A 120 6.04 4.05 -19.04
CA ASP A 120 6.03 2.65 -19.48
C ASP A 120 4.72 1.94 -19.11
N HIS A 121 4.17 2.23 -17.92
CA HIS A 121 2.89 1.65 -17.47
C HIS A 121 1.72 2.19 -18.30
N VAL A 122 1.70 3.48 -18.61
CA VAL A 122 0.65 4.09 -19.44
C VAL A 122 0.65 3.51 -20.85
N VAL A 123 1.84 3.35 -21.44
CA VAL A 123 2.00 2.75 -22.77
C VAL A 123 1.58 1.28 -22.78
N ALA A 124 1.94 0.53 -21.74
CA ALA A 124 1.54 -0.86 -21.57
C ALA A 124 0.02 -1.02 -21.47
N ILE A 125 -0.66 -0.15 -20.69
CA ILE A 125 -2.11 -0.14 -20.59
C ILE A 125 -2.75 0.23 -21.94
N SER A 126 -2.19 1.22 -22.64
CA SER A 126 -2.66 1.59 -23.98
C SER A 126 -2.55 0.42 -24.95
N ARG A 127 -1.46 -0.35 -24.92
CA ARG A 127 -1.27 -1.55 -25.73
C ARG A 127 -2.26 -2.66 -25.33
N ALA A 128 -2.50 -2.88 -24.05
CA ALA A 128 -3.49 -3.85 -23.58
C ALA A 128 -4.90 -3.52 -24.09
N ILE A 129 -5.28 -2.24 -24.10
CA ILE A 129 -6.55 -1.79 -24.69
C ILE A 129 -6.63 -2.15 -26.16
N ASP A 130 -5.57 -1.92 -26.95
CA ASP A 130 -5.56 -2.25 -28.38
C ASP A 130 -5.74 -3.76 -28.59
N LEU A 131 -5.09 -4.60 -27.80
CA LEU A 131 -5.25 -6.07 -27.85
C LEU A 131 -6.69 -6.50 -27.54
N ILE A 132 -7.33 -5.89 -26.54
CA ILE A 132 -8.74 -6.21 -26.20
C ILE A 132 -9.65 -5.75 -27.33
N VAL A 133 -9.41 -4.57 -27.90
CA VAL A 133 -10.17 -4.07 -29.05
C VAL A 133 -10.01 -4.95 -30.27
N GLU A 134 -8.80 -5.43 -30.55
CA GLU A 134 -8.52 -6.38 -31.63
C GLU A 134 -9.28 -7.70 -31.42
N ALA A 135 -9.34 -8.19 -30.18
CA ALA A 135 -9.99 -9.44 -29.84
C ALA A 135 -11.54 -9.34 -29.84
N THR A 136 -12.11 -8.17 -29.50
CA THR A 136 -13.56 -8.01 -29.25
C THR A 136 -14.27 -7.14 -30.28
N GLY A 137 -13.53 -6.32 -31.05
CA GLY A 137 -14.07 -5.34 -31.99
C GLY A 137 -14.76 -4.13 -31.32
N ARG A 138 -14.76 -4.03 -29.98
CA ARG A 138 -15.55 -3.06 -29.19
C ARG A 138 -14.67 -2.11 -28.41
N ASP A 139 -15.25 -0.99 -27.99
CA ASP A 139 -14.60 -0.08 -27.06
C ASP A 139 -14.53 -0.69 -25.65
N VAL A 140 -13.51 -0.31 -24.88
CA VAL A 140 -13.19 -0.94 -23.61
C VAL A 140 -13.49 0.02 -22.44
N HIS A 141 -14.04 -0.51 -21.34
CA HIS A 141 -14.08 0.21 -20.08
C HIS A 141 -12.74 0.06 -19.37
N LEU A 142 -12.11 1.19 -19.02
CA LEU A 142 -10.83 1.20 -18.35
C LEU A 142 -11.03 1.45 -16.86
N ALA A 143 -10.69 0.49 -16.03
CA ALA A 143 -10.88 0.59 -14.58
C ALA A 143 -9.56 0.50 -13.83
N GLY A 144 -9.37 1.28 -12.76
CA GLY A 144 -8.13 1.24 -11.99
C GLY A 144 -8.31 1.60 -10.52
N TYR A 145 -7.58 0.90 -9.67
CA TYR A 145 -7.58 1.10 -8.23
C TYR A 145 -6.40 1.96 -7.79
N SER A 146 -6.66 2.99 -6.95
CA SER A 146 -5.61 3.82 -6.37
C SER A 146 -4.68 4.40 -7.44
N GLN A 147 -3.40 4.11 -7.41
CA GLN A 147 -2.45 4.50 -8.43
C GLN A 147 -2.77 3.88 -9.81
N GLY A 148 -3.35 2.67 -9.87
CA GLY A 148 -3.84 2.10 -11.12
C GLY A 148 -4.90 2.96 -11.79
N GLY A 149 -5.75 3.64 -11.01
CA GLY A 149 -6.69 4.62 -11.53
C GLY A 149 -6.03 5.92 -11.97
N MET A 150 -4.92 6.33 -11.33
CA MET A 150 -4.11 7.44 -11.85
C MET A 150 -3.53 7.08 -13.23
N PHE A 151 -3.07 5.86 -13.43
CA PHE A 151 -2.66 5.37 -14.75
C PHE A 151 -3.82 5.29 -15.74
N ALA A 152 -5.01 4.88 -15.28
CA ALA A 152 -6.20 4.86 -16.13
C ALA A 152 -6.54 6.28 -16.64
N TYR A 153 -6.48 7.28 -15.79
CA TYR A 153 -6.65 8.67 -16.22
C TYR A 153 -5.56 9.12 -17.21
N GLN A 154 -4.29 8.82 -16.92
CA GLN A 154 -3.19 9.18 -17.82
C GLN A 154 -3.31 8.48 -19.17
N THR A 155 -3.69 7.20 -19.17
CA THR A 155 -3.90 6.42 -20.42
C THR A 155 -5.08 6.96 -21.21
N ALA A 156 -6.19 7.30 -20.55
CA ALA A 156 -7.35 7.90 -21.21
C ALA A 156 -7.00 9.24 -21.87
N ALA A 157 -6.22 10.08 -21.18
CA ALA A 157 -5.72 11.33 -21.71
C ALA A 157 -4.73 11.11 -22.89
N TYR A 158 -3.75 10.23 -22.74
CA TYR A 158 -2.78 9.88 -23.79
C TYR A 158 -3.46 9.38 -25.07
N ARG A 159 -4.52 8.58 -24.91
CA ARG A 159 -5.35 8.08 -26.03
C ARG A 159 -6.39 9.09 -26.51
N ARG A 160 -6.56 10.23 -25.83
CA ARG A 160 -7.66 11.18 -26.08
C ARG A 160 -9.02 10.46 -26.10
N SER A 161 -9.21 9.58 -25.14
CA SER A 161 -10.37 8.67 -24.98
C SER A 161 -10.66 7.75 -26.17
N LYS A 162 -9.74 7.62 -27.12
CA LYS A 162 -9.94 6.77 -28.31
C LYS A 162 -10.05 5.30 -27.90
N ARG A 163 -11.14 4.64 -28.35
CA ARG A 163 -11.47 3.23 -28.07
C ARG A 163 -11.73 2.97 -26.58
N LEU A 164 -12.16 3.99 -25.84
CA LEU A 164 -12.59 3.89 -24.45
C LEU A 164 -14.08 4.23 -24.34
N ALA A 165 -14.87 3.29 -23.81
CA ALA A 165 -16.28 3.50 -23.50
C ALA A 165 -16.45 4.35 -22.22
N SER A 166 -15.63 4.12 -21.19
CA SER A 166 -15.57 4.95 -19.97
C SER A 166 -14.29 4.69 -19.18
N VAL A 167 -14.01 5.58 -18.21
CA VAL A 167 -12.99 5.37 -17.18
C VAL A 167 -13.66 5.19 -15.82
N ILE A 168 -13.21 4.20 -15.04
CA ILE A 168 -13.72 3.87 -13.71
C ILE A 168 -12.55 3.85 -12.73
N THR A 169 -12.63 4.57 -11.62
CA THR A 169 -11.54 4.62 -10.65
C THR A 169 -12.01 4.39 -9.23
N PHE A 170 -11.16 3.75 -8.42
CA PHE A 170 -11.45 3.40 -7.04
C PHE A 170 -10.43 4.07 -6.12
N GLY A 171 -10.83 5.13 -5.41
CA GLY A 171 -9.98 5.87 -4.47
C GLY A 171 -8.71 6.45 -5.10
N SER A 172 -8.77 6.90 -6.36
CA SER A 172 -7.61 7.36 -7.12
C SER A 172 -7.43 8.87 -6.96
N PRO A 173 -6.38 9.34 -6.27
CA PRO A 173 -6.16 10.76 -6.05
C PRO A 173 -5.76 11.46 -7.36
N VAL A 174 -6.32 12.64 -7.60
CA VAL A 174 -5.96 13.53 -8.71
C VAL A 174 -5.32 14.80 -8.19
N ASP A 175 -5.91 15.46 -7.21
CA ASP A 175 -5.31 16.62 -6.54
C ASP A 175 -4.63 16.19 -5.24
N VAL A 176 -3.40 15.70 -5.36
CA VAL A 176 -2.64 15.20 -4.19
C VAL A 176 -2.39 16.29 -3.16
N LEU A 177 -2.26 17.56 -3.60
CA LEU A 177 -2.00 18.67 -2.68
C LEU A 177 -3.26 19.15 -1.94
N ALA A 178 -4.47 18.85 -2.43
CA ALA A 178 -5.71 19.18 -1.75
C ALA A 178 -5.93 18.41 -0.45
N ALA A 179 -5.26 17.27 -0.30
CA ALA A 179 -5.46 16.36 0.83
C ALA A 179 -4.16 15.61 1.16
N LEU A 180 -3.17 16.36 1.65
CA LEU A 180 -1.91 15.76 2.08
C LEU A 180 -2.10 14.93 3.37
N PRO A 181 -1.52 13.73 3.44
CA PRO A 181 -1.53 12.93 4.65
C PRO A 181 -0.97 13.74 5.83
N LEU A 182 -1.54 13.55 7.03
CA LEU A 182 -1.10 14.19 8.29
C LEU A 182 -1.24 15.72 8.32
N GLY A 183 -1.95 16.35 7.38
CA GLY A 183 -2.14 17.81 7.36
C GLY A 183 -0.84 18.61 7.18
N LEU A 184 0.15 18.02 6.53
CA LEU A 184 1.42 18.70 6.23
C LEU A 184 1.18 19.83 5.23
N PRO A 185 1.81 21.01 5.41
CA PRO A 185 1.66 22.11 4.46
C PRO A 185 2.31 21.79 3.12
N ALA A 186 1.60 22.04 2.02
CA ALA A 186 2.06 21.77 0.66
C ALA A 186 3.44 22.37 0.35
N GLY A 187 3.74 23.56 0.88
CA GLY A 187 5.03 24.23 0.73
C GLY A 187 6.22 23.52 1.33
N LEU A 188 6.01 22.56 2.27
CA LEU A 188 7.08 21.72 2.82
C LEU A 188 7.14 20.36 2.11
N VAL A 189 6.00 19.85 1.66
CA VAL A 189 5.91 18.52 1.04
C VAL A 189 6.49 18.50 -0.37
N ALA A 190 6.20 19.49 -1.18
CA ALA A 190 6.68 19.55 -2.56
C ALA A 190 8.21 19.59 -2.68
N PRO A 191 8.96 20.47 -1.98
CA PRO A 191 10.44 20.45 -2.01
C PRO A 191 11.03 19.16 -1.44
N GLY A 192 10.39 18.57 -0.40
CA GLY A 192 10.80 17.30 0.17
C GLY A 192 10.64 16.14 -0.81
N ALA A 193 9.54 16.09 -1.53
CA ALA A 193 9.28 15.08 -2.55
C ALA A 193 10.27 15.19 -3.72
N GLU A 194 10.57 16.39 -4.19
CA GLU A 194 11.54 16.63 -5.25
C GLU A 194 12.96 16.22 -4.80
N PHE A 195 13.35 16.58 -3.58
CA PHE A 195 14.63 16.13 -3.03
C PHE A 195 14.72 14.60 -2.95
N LEU A 196 13.69 13.92 -2.45
CA LEU A 196 13.66 12.46 -2.38
C LEU A 196 13.75 11.84 -3.78
N ALA A 197 13.00 12.37 -4.75
CA ALA A 197 13.04 11.93 -6.13
C ALA A 197 14.46 12.04 -6.71
N ASP A 198 15.13 13.17 -6.53
CA ASP A 198 16.42 13.47 -7.16
C ASP A 198 17.62 12.86 -6.44
N LYS A 199 17.59 12.79 -5.13
CA LYS A 199 18.76 12.41 -4.32
C LYS A 199 18.70 11.00 -3.75
N VAL A 200 17.51 10.43 -3.63
CA VAL A 200 17.30 9.10 -3.05
C VAL A 200 16.98 8.08 -4.13
N PHE A 201 15.88 8.28 -4.86
CA PHE A 201 15.37 7.28 -5.80
C PHE A 201 15.99 7.36 -7.19
N SER A 202 16.54 8.50 -7.61
CA SER A 202 17.27 8.63 -8.88
C SER A 202 18.57 7.80 -8.97
N ARG A 203 19.01 7.18 -7.87
CA ARG A 203 20.28 6.46 -7.75
C ARG A 203 20.12 4.94 -7.62
N ASN A 204 19.18 4.34 -8.32
CA ASN A 204 18.90 2.90 -8.27
C ASN A 204 18.45 2.38 -6.88
N LEU A 205 17.94 3.25 -6.03
CA LEU A 205 17.28 2.82 -4.80
C LEU A 205 15.84 2.42 -5.15
N TRP A 206 15.42 1.26 -4.68
CA TRP A 206 14.11 0.69 -4.93
C TRP A 206 13.46 0.25 -3.62
N ILE A 207 12.14 0.12 -3.62
CA ILE A 207 11.38 -0.33 -2.47
C ILE A 207 11.07 -1.81 -2.65
N ARG A 208 11.48 -2.64 -1.69
CA ARG A 208 11.12 -4.05 -1.64
C ARG A 208 9.65 -4.21 -1.22
N ASP A 209 9.05 -5.33 -1.60
CA ASP A 209 7.69 -5.73 -1.22
C ASP A 209 7.41 -5.56 0.29
N TRP A 210 8.31 -6.07 1.16
CA TRP A 210 8.18 -5.94 2.60
C TRP A 210 8.29 -4.47 3.08
N MET A 211 9.05 -3.62 2.40
CA MET A 211 9.16 -2.18 2.72
C MET A 211 7.87 -1.45 2.34
N ALA A 212 7.31 -1.75 1.16
CA ALA A 212 6.02 -1.22 0.74
C ALA A 212 4.93 -1.59 1.74
N ARG A 213 4.83 -2.88 2.09
CA ARG A 213 3.93 -3.40 3.11
C ARG A 213 4.08 -2.68 4.45
N THR A 214 5.31 -2.57 4.95
CA THR A 214 5.59 -1.91 6.24
C THR A 214 5.21 -0.44 6.19
N GLY A 215 5.50 0.26 5.10
CA GLY A 215 5.12 1.65 4.89
C GLY A 215 3.61 1.84 4.99
N PHE A 216 2.82 0.98 4.33
CA PHE A 216 1.36 1.02 4.41
C PHE A 216 0.81 0.70 5.82
N GLN A 217 1.40 -0.27 6.52
CA GLN A 217 1.01 -0.58 7.90
C GLN A 217 1.29 0.58 8.86
N LEU A 218 2.32 1.39 8.58
CA LEU A 218 2.67 2.58 9.36
C LEU A 218 1.78 3.79 9.07
N LEU A 219 1.02 3.81 7.96
CA LEU A 219 0.04 4.88 7.70
C LEU A 219 -1.13 4.85 8.68
N ASP A 220 -1.54 3.66 9.16
CA ASP A 220 -2.52 3.51 10.23
C ASP A 220 -2.10 2.41 11.22
N PRO A 221 -1.15 2.71 12.12
CA PRO A 221 -0.63 1.73 13.07
C PRO A 221 -1.67 1.29 14.09
N VAL A 222 -2.62 2.16 14.42
CA VAL A 222 -3.68 1.86 15.40
C VAL A 222 -4.64 0.82 14.84
N LYS A 223 -5.08 1.00 13.60
CA LYS A 223 -5.94 0.04 12.90
C LYS A 223 -5.25 -1.30 12.71
N THR A 224 -3.96 -1.28 12.36
CA THR A 224 -3.15 -2.50 12.20
C THR A 224 -3.05 -3.29 13.52
N VAL A 225 -2.75 -2.62 14.64
CA VAL A 225 -2.68 -3.26 15.96
C VAL A 225 -4.06 -3.76 16.40
N ARG A 226 -5.11 -2.97 16.20
CA ARG A 226 -6.49 -3.36 16.55
C ARG A 226 -6.94 -4.59 15.76
N SER A 227 -6.68 -4.62 14.46
CA SER A 227 -7.00 -5.77 13.60
C SER A 227 -6.31 -7.05 14.08
N ARG A 228 -5.03 -6.97 14.46
CA ARG A 228 -4.29 -8.11 15.02
C ARG A 228 -4.84 -8.57 16.37
N ILE A 229 -5.19 -7.63 17.24
CA ILE A 229 -5.82 -7.97 18.55
C ILE A 229 -7.18 -8.62 18.34
N ASP A 230 -8.00 -8.10 17.44
CA ASP A 230 -9.32 -8.66 17.13
C ASP A 230 -9.21 -10.05 16.49
N PHE A 231 -8.23 -10.27 15.64
CA PHE A 231 -7.90 -11.60 15.12
C PHE A 231 -7.53 -12.58 16.23
N LEU A 232 -6.61 -12.20 17.12
CA LEU A 232 -6.19 -13.04 18.25
C LEU A 232 -7.33 -13.34 19.22
N ARG A 233 -8.21 -12.37 19.49
CA ARG A 233 -9.40 -12.56 20.35
C ARG A 233 -10.39 -13.58 19.77
N ARG A 234 -10.49 -13.65 18.44
CA ARG A 234 -11.39 -14.54 17.71
C ARG A 234 -10.72 -15.84 17.25
N LEU A 235 -9.46 -16.06 17.61
CA LEU A 235 -8.69 -17.22 17.14
C LEU A 235 -9.32 -18.57 17.47
N HIS A 236 -10.21 -18.62 18.48
CA HIS A 236 -10.99 -19.79 18.82
C HIS A 236 -12.16 -20.08 17.86
N ASP A 237 -12.56 -19.10 17.05
CA ASP A 237 -13.70 -19.15 16.13
C ASP A 237 -13.20 -19.10 14.68
N ARG A 238 -12.80 -20.26 14.17
CA ARG A 238 -12.27 -20.41 12.81
C ARG A 238 -13.31 -19.99 11.76
N ASP A 239 -14.57 -20.39 11.95
CA ASP A 239 -15.64 -20.15 10.98
C ASP A 239 -15.93 -18.66 10.81
N ALA A 240 -15.75 -17.88 11.87
CA ALA A 240 -15.87 -16.41 11.81
C ALA A 240 -14.66 -15.73 11.16
N LEU A 241 -13.47 -16.37 11.17
CA LEU A 241 -12.24 -15.82 10.62
C LEU A 241 -11.97 -16.24 9.18
N LEU A 242 -12.30 -17.46 8.80
CA LEU A 242 -12.08 -18.04 7.46
C LEU A 242 -12.55 -17.13 6.30
N PRO A 243 -13.75 -16.53 6.33
CA PRO A 243 -14.22 -15.70 5.21
C PRO A 243 -13.37 -14.43 4.95
N ARG A 244 -12.51 -14.07 5.91
CA ARG A 244 -11.62 -12.90 5.81
C ARG A 244 -10.15 -13.28 5.70
N GLU A 245 -9.85 -14.57 5.70
CA GLU A 245 -8.47 -15.04 5.75
C GLU A 245 -7.72 -14.72 4.46
N ASP A 246 -8.33 -14.94 3.30
CA ASP A 246 -7.71 -14.63 2.01
C ASP A 246 -7.41 -13.13 1.89
N GLN A 247 -8.36 -12.27 2.32
CA GLN A 247 -8.13 -10.83 2.40
C GLN A 247 -6.99 -10.48 3.37
N ARG A 248 -6.93 -11.13 4.52
CA ARG A 248 -5.87 -10.91 5.51
C ARG A 248 -4.51 -11.33 4.96
N ARG A 249 -4.42 -12.53 4.36
CA ARG A 249 -3.18 -13.03 3.74
C ARG A 249 -2.73 -12.12 2.61
N PHE A 250 -3.63 -11.71 1.74
CA PHE A 250 -3.34 -10.76 0.67
C PHE A 250 -2.71 -9.47 1.23
N LEU A 251 -3.33 -8.85 2.25
CA LEU A 251 -2.87 -7.59 2.83
C LEU A 251 -1.59 -7.75 3.68
N GLU A 252 -1.39 -8.91 4.32
CA GLU A 252 -0.26 -9.14 5.22
C GLU A 252 0.96 -9.76 4.53
N ALA A 253 0.79 -10.43 3.37
CA ALA A 253 1.88 -11.13 2.69
C ALA A 253 1.85 -10.97 1.17
N ASP A 254 0.90 -11.61 0.49
CA ASP A 254 0.97 -11.96 -0.94
C ASP A 254 0.58 -10.81 -1.89
N GLY A 255 -0.04 -9.75 -1.35
CA GLY A 255 -0.57 -8.63 -2.14
C GLY A 255 0.46 -7.59 -2.56
N TRP A 256 1.70 -7.67 -2.07
CA TRP A 256 2.69 -6.63 -2.29
C TRP A 256 3.79 -7.09 -3.26
N VAL A 257 4.16 -6.17 -4.15
CA VAL A 257 5.27 -6.37 -5.09
C VAL A 257 6.31 -5.26 -4.91
N ALA A 258 7.52 -5.50 -5.40
CA ALA A 258 8.59 -4.51 -5.41
C ALA A 258 8.21 -3.28 -6.25
N TRP A 259 8.91 -2.19 -6.06
CA TRP A 259 8.65 -0.94 -6.75
C TRP A 259 9.95 -0.34 -7.30
N SER A 260 10.01 -0.08 -8.60
CA SER A 260 11.21 0.44 -9.26
C SER A 260 11.55 1.86 -8.79
N GLY A 261 12.84 2.15 -8.67
CA GLY A 261 13.32 3.47 -8.26
C GLY A 261 12.90 4.59 -9.21
N PRO A 262 13.07 4.45 -10.53
CA PRO A 262 12.62 5.44 -11.52
C PRO A 262 11.14 5.78 -11.40
N ALA A 263 10.26 4.78 -11.25
CA ALA A 263 8.83 5.02 -11.11
C ALA A 263 8.48 5.75 -9.81
N ILE A 264 9.18 5.45 -8.68
CA ILE A 264 9.01 6.19 -7.43
C ILE A 264 9.46 7.64 -7.59
N ALA A 265 10.64 7.86 -8.19
CA ALA A 265 11.17 9.20 -8.41
C ALA A 265 10.22 10.06 -9.26
N GLU A 266 9.67 9.49 -10.32
CA GLU A 266 8.69 10.18 -11.16
C GLU A 266 7.38 10.43 -10.43
N LEU A 267 6.86 9.48 -9.65
CA LEU A 267 5.65 9.66 -8.86
C LEU A 267 5.82 10.84 -7.89
N LEU A 268 6.92 10.87 -7.14
CA LEU A 268 7.20 11.95 -6.20
C LEU A 268 7.32 13.30 -6.91
N ARG A 269 8.00 13.36 -8.05
CA ARG A 269 8.18 14.58 -8.82
C ARG A 269 6.89 15.01 -9.50
N GLN A 270 6.26 14.13 -10.25
CA GLN A 270 5.13 14.48 -11.10
C GLN A 270 3.85 14.71 -10.29
N PHE A 271 3.56 13.83 -9.31
CA PHE A 271 2.28 13.88 -8.61
C PHE A 271 2.37 14.69 -7.32
N VAL A 272 3.45 14.55 -6.55
CA VAL A 272 3.56 15.23 -5.25
C VAL A 272 4.18 16.61 -5.39
N ALA A 273 5.36 16.75 -6.03
CA ALA A 273 6.02 18.04 -6.14
C ALA A 273 5.30 19.01 -7.09
N HIS A 274 4.89 18.53 -8.27
CA HIS A 274 4.31 19.38 -9.33
C HIS A 274 2.80 19.23 -9.49
N ASN A 275 2.16 18.29 -8.79
CA ASN A 275 0.72 18.03 -8.86
C ASN A 275 0.18 17.95 -10.31
N ARG A 276 0.92 17.26 -11.19
CA ARG A 276 0.67 17.26 -12.65
C ARG A 276 -0.63 16.58 -13.06
N MET A 277 -1.23 15.80 -12.19
CA MET A 277 -2.59 15.29 -12.45
C MET A 277 -3.59 16.44 -12.66
N VAL A 278 -3.43 17.54 -11.91
CA VAL A 278 -4.28 18.73 -12.04
C VAL A 278 -3.68 19.75 -13.00
N SER A 279 -2.37 20.02 -12.89
CA SER A 279 -1.71 21.05 -13.70
C SER A 279 -1.41 20.62 -15.13
N GLY A 280 -1.45 19.30 -15.41
CA GLY A 280 -1.06 18.74 -16.70
C GLY A 280 0.46 18.73 -16.93
N GLY A 281 0.85 18.37 -18.14
CA GLY A 281 2.25 18.38 -18.55
C GLY A 281 3.00 17.08 -18.28
N PHE A 282 2.32 15.93 -18.31
CA PHE A 282 3.00 14.64 -18.42
C PHE A 282 3.68 14.52 -19.78
N VAL A 283 4.85 13.89 -19.80
CA VAL A 283 5.50 13.52 -21.04
C VAL A 283 5.48 12.00 -21.16
N ILE A 284 4.75 11.49 -22.16
CA ILE A 284 4.58 10.06 -22.43
C ILE A 284 5.01 9.82 -23.88
N ASN A 285 6.06 9.04 -24.09
CA ASN A 285 6.66 8.81 -25.40
C ASN A 285 6.97 10.09 -26.21
N GLY A 286 7.31 11.18 -25.52
CA GLY A 286 7.59 12.47 -26.15
C GLY A 286 6.37 13.36 -26.36
N ASP A 287 5.16 12.85 -26.17
CA ASP A 287 3.92 13.62 -26.24
C ASP A 287 3.61 14.29 -24.90
N LEU A 288 3.21 15.56 -24.96
CA LEU A 288 2.72 16.29 -23.80
C LEU A 288 1.24 15.96 -23.57
N VAL A 289 0.91 15.42 -22.41
CA VAL A 289 -0.41 14.89 -22.06
C VAL A 289 -1.00 15.65 -20.88
N SER A 290 -2.29 15.95 -20.95
CA SER A 290 -3.08 16.56 -19.88
C SER A 290 -4.38 15.78 -19.68
N LEU A 291 -4.85 15.64 -18.43
CA LEU A 291 -6.16 15.02 -18.16
C LEU A 291 -7.34 15.78 -18.79
N ALA A 292 -7.15 17.05 -19.19
CA ALA A 292 -8.12 17.80 -19.98
C ALA A 292 -8.45 17.13 -21.34
N GLU A 293 -7.62 16.22 -21.83
CA GLU A 293 -7.88 15.47 -23.06
C GLU A 293 -8.86 14.29 -22.89
N ILE A 294 -9.31 14.03 -21.65
CA ILE A 294 -10.31 13.00 -21.38
C ILE A 294 -11.69 13.54 -21.79
N THR A 295 -12.37 12.82 -22.67
CA THR A 295 -13.71 13.17 -23.18
C THR A 295 -14.75 12.07 -22.93
N CYS A 296 -14.33 10.83 -22.65
CA CYS A 296 -15.24 9.75 -22.29
C CYS A 296 -15.79 9.94 -20.86
N PRO A 297 -16.96 9.35 -20.54
CA PRO A 297 -17.53 9.40 -19.20
C PRO A 297 -16.59 8.81 -18.13
N VAL A 298 -16.60 9.42 -16.94
CA VAL A 298 -15.78 9.01 -15.80
C VAL A 298 -16.67 8.65 -14.61
N LEU A 299 -16.44 7.51 -13.98
CA LEU A 299 -16.99 7.14 -12.67
C LEU A 299 -15.85 7.05 -11.66
N ALA A 300 -15.91 7.82 -10.58
CA ALA A 300 -14.97 7.76 -9.48
C ALA A 300 -15.66 7.24 -8.19
N PHE A 301 -15.17 6.14 -7.65
CA PHE A 301 -15.56 5.68 -6.32
C PHE A 301 -14.76 6.44 -5.27
N VAL A 302 -15.48 7.07 -4.33
CA VAL A 302 -14.92 7.90 -3.26
C VAL A 302 -15.13 7.18 -1.93
N GLY A 303 -14.04 6.77 -1.28
CA GLY A 303 -14.08 6.21 0.07
C GLY A 303 -14.17 7.34 1.09
N GLU A 304 -15.29 7.46 1.81
CA GLU A 304 -15.47 8.58 2.77
C GLU A 304 -14.55 8.47 4.00
N ALA A 305 -14.07 7.27 4.30
CA ALA A 305 -13.08 7.00 5.35
C ALA A 305 -11.69 6.67 4.76
N ASP A 306 -11.42 7.07 3.53
CA ASP A 306 -10.16 6.82 2.85
C ASP A 306 -9.12 7.88 3.24
N ASP A 307 -8.06 7.43 3.92
CA ASP A 307 -6.95 8.27 4.36
C ASP A 307 -5.82 8.38 3.33
N ILE A 308 -5.84 7.55 2.28
CA ILE A 308 -4.85 7.51 1.19
C ILE A 308 -5.37 8.28 -0.03
N GLY A 309 -6.46 7.78 -0.63
CA GLY A 309 -7.19 8.47 -1.68
C GLY A 309 -8.27 9.36 -1.09
N GLN A 310 -7.90 10.40 -0.35
CA GLN A 310 -8.85 11.25 0.36
C GLN A 310 -9.90 11.83 -0.59
N PRO A 311 -11.16 11.99 -0.14
CA PRO A 311 -12.26 12.48 -0.98
C PRO A 311 -11.95 13.76 -1.75
N ALA A 312 -11.27 14.71 -1.12
CA ALA A 312 -10.90 15.99 -1.77
C ALA A 312 -9.88 15.77 -2.90
N ALA A 313 -8.92 14.85 -2.71
CA ALA A 313 -7.94 14.52 -3.73
C ALA A 313 -8.57 13.80 -4.93
N VAL A 314 -9.47 12.84 -4.68
CA VAL A 314 -10.20 12.11 -5.74
C VAL A 314 -11.07 13.06 -6.55
N ARG A 315 -11.82 13.95 -5.90
CA ARG A 315 -12.70 14.92 -6.56
C ARG A 315 -11.96 15.94 -7.43
N GLY A 316 -10.65 16.05 -7.32
CA GLY A 316 -9.81 16.85 -8.21
C GLY A 316 -9.98 16.54 -9.69
N ILE A 317 -10.50 15.36 -10.05
CA ILE A 317 -10.72 14.95 -11.44
C ILE A 317 -11.69 15.90 -12.19
N VAL A 318 -12.69 16.45 -11.53
CA VAL A 318 -13.66 17.36 -12.19
C VAL A 318 -12.94 18.59 -12.77
N ARG A 319 -11.94 19.12 -12.05
CA ARG A 319 -11.14 20.27 -12.54
C ARG A 319 -10.11 19.84 -13.56
N ALA A 320 -9.55 18.64 -13.39
CA ALA A 320 -8.49 18.15 -14.26
C ALA A 320 -9.02 17.69 -15.63
N ALA A 321 -10.26 17.19 -15.71
CA ALA A 321 -10.89 16.68 -16.93
C ALA A 321 -12.20 17.45 -17.25
N PRO A 322 -12.10 18.74 -17.62
CA PRO A 322 -13.28 19.62 -17.79
C PRO A 322 -14.20 19.22 -18.97
N TYR A 323 -13.72 18.40 -19.89
CA TYR A 323 -14.50 17.91 -21.05
C TYR A 323 -15.13 16.54 -20.82
N ALA A 324 -14.86 15.89 -19.70
CA ALA A 324 -15.48 14.65 -19.32
C ALA A 324 -16.71 14.88 -18.44
N THR A 325 -17.75 14.07 -18.61
CA THR A 325 -18.84 14.01 -17.63
C THR A 325 -18.39 13.09 -16.49
N VAL A 326 -18.23 13.66 -15.30
CA VAL A 326 -17.71 12.95 -14.14
C VAL A 326 -18.85 12.62 -13.17
N TYR A 327 -18.89 11.35 -12.76
CA TYR A 327 -19.81 10.83 -11.75
C TYR A 327 -19.03 10.33 -10.54
N GLU A 328 -19.65 10.39 -9.36
CA GLU A 328 -19.11 9.75 -8.15
C GLU A 328 -20.07 8.72 -7.57
N SER A 329 -19.50 7.68 -6.96
CA SER A 329 -20.20 6.80 -6.03
C SER A 329 -19.49 6.89 -4.67
N ARG A 330 -20.23 7.26 -3.63
CA ARG A 330 -19.70 7.43 -2.26
C ARG A 330 -19.86 6.13 -1.49
N VAL A 331 -18.78 5.66 -0.91
CA VAL A 331 -18.76 4.41 -0.14
C VAL A 331 -18.18 4.69 1.25
N PRO A 332 -18.86 4.33 2.36
CA PRO A 332 -18.38 4.64 3.72
C PRO A 332 -17.29 3.67 4.17
N VAL A 333 -16.21 3.56 3.40
CA VAL A 333 -15.09 2.64 3.62
C VAL A 333 -13.74 3.34 3.47
N GLY A 334 -12.68 2.71 4.00
CA GLY A 334 -11.30 3.11 3.74
C GLY A 334 -10.77 2.54 2.42
N HIS A 335 -9.53 2.87 2.10
CA HIS A 335 -8.89 2.64 0.80
C HIS A 335 -9.09 1.23 0.22
N PHE A 336 -8.65 0.19 0.94
CA PHE A 336 -8.81 -1.20 0.49
C PHE A 336 -10.27 -1.67 0.43
N GLY A 337 -11.12 -1.13 1.30
CA GLY A 337 -12.54 -1.45 1.33
C GLY A 337 -13.31 -1.08 0.06
N LEU A 338 -12.73 -0.25 -0.80
CA LEU A 338 -13.27 0.10 -2.11
C LEU A 338 -13.20 -1.06 -3.11
N VAL A 339 -12.21 -1.94 -3.01
CA VAL A 339 -11.98 -3.00 -4.00
C VAL A 339 -12.00 -4.40 -3.41
N VAL A 340 -11.75 -4.56 -2.10
CA VAL A 340 -11.67 -5.86 -1.43
C VAL A 340 -12.58 -5.88 -0.21
N GLY A 341 -13.27 -6.98 0.00
CA GLY A 341 -14.13 -7.23 1.17
C GLY A 341 -15.62 -7.05 0.90
N SER A 342 -16.42 -7.15 1.96
CA SER A 342 -17.88 -7.21 1.88
C SER A 342 -18.52 -5.97 1.23
N SER A 343 -18.02 -4.77 1.56
CA SER A 343 -18.53 -3.52 0.98
C SER A 343 -18.22 -3.42 -0.52
N ALA A 344 -17.03 -3.85 -0.94
CA ALA A 344 -16.70 -3.91 -2.36
C ALA A 344 -17.63 -4.89 -3.10
N GLY A 345 -17.84 -6.08 -2.50
CA GLY A 345 -18.70 -7.12 -3.07
C GLY A 345 -20.18 -6.72 -3.18
N SER A 346 -20.70 -5.99 -2.19
CA SER A 346 -22.11 -5.60 -2.15
C SER A 346 -22.43 -4.25 -2.80
N HIS A 347 -21.42 -3.41 -3.05
CA HIS A 347 -21.61 -2.03 -3.49
C HIS A 347 -20.78 -1.67 -4.71
N THR A 348 -19.45 -1.72 -4.57
CA THR A 348 -18.54 -1.20 -5.61
C THR A 348 -18.66 -1.98 -6.92
N TRP A 349 -18.53 -3.30 -6.86
CA TRP A 349 -18.54 -4.13 -8.08
C TRP A 349 -19.91 -4.26 -8.72
N PRO A 350 -21.03 -4.40 -7.96
CA PRO A 350 -22.38 -4.30 -8.56
C PRO A 350 -22.61 -2.96 -9.25
N THR A 351 -22.31 -1.83 -8.58
CA THR A 351 -22.45 -0.49 -9.18
C THR A 351 -21.55 -0.31 -10.41
N THR A 352 -20.34 -0.90 -10.41
CA THR A 352 -19.45 -0.92 -11.58
C THR A 352 -20.12 -1.66 -12.75
N SER A 353 -20.73 -2.81 -12.49
CA SER A 353 -21.42 -3.59 -13.51
C SER A 353 -22.65 -2.85 -14.07
N GLU A 354 -23.42 -2.21 -13.20
CA GLU A 354 -24.57 -1.37 -13.60
C GLU A 354 -24.11 -0.16 -14.44
N TRP A 355 -23.01 0.50 -14.05
CA TRP A 355 -22.39 1.60 -14.80
C TRP A 355 -22.02 1.16 -16.21
N ILE A 356 -21.31 0.04 -16.35
CA ILE A 356 -20.90 -0.50 -17.65
C ILE A 356 -22.13 -0.77 -18.53
N LYS A 357 -23.12 -1.45 -17.98
CA LYS A 357 -24.37 -1.73 -18.71
C LYS A 357 -25.11 -0.46 -19.11
N TRP A 358 -25.12 0.55 -18.26
CA TRP A 358 -25.73 1.84 -18.60
C TRP A 358 -24.97 2.56 -19.72
N GLN A 359 -23.64 2.59 -19.68
CA GLN A 359 -22.83 3.19 -20.76
C GLN A 359 -23.01 2.44 -22.11
N GLU A 360 -23.29 1.15 -22.07
CA GLU A 360 -23.59 0.31 -23.23
C GLU A 360 -25.07 0.41 -23.68
N GLY A 361 -25.87 1.23 -23.02
CA GLY A 361 -27.33 1.34 -23.34
C GLY A 361 -28.15 0.10 -23.00
N ARG A 362 -27.63 -0.78 -22.11
CA ARG A 362 -28.26 -2.06 -21.73
C ARG A 362 -29.02 -1.98 -20.40
N ALA A 363 -28.89 -0.88 -19.66
CA ALA A 363 -29.55 -0.65 -18.38
C ALA A 363 -29.80 0.84 -18.13
N ASP A 364 -30.61 1.15 -17.13
CA ASP A 364 -30.82 2.51 -16.64
C ASP A 364 -29.60 2.99 -15.84
N LYS A 365 -29.55 4.32 -15.59
CA LYS A 365 -28.50 4.92 -14.77
C LYS A 365 -28.51 4.32 -13.36
N PRO A 366 -27.35 3.87 -12.84
CA PRO A 366 -27.24 3.32 -11.50
C PRO A 366 -27.75 4.29 -10.43
N ALA A 367 -28.52 3.79 -9.46
CA ALA A 367 -29.06 4.60 -8.37
C ALA A 367 -27.98 5.15 -7.42
N MET A 368 -26.85 4.45 -7.34
CA MET A 368 -25.75 4.75 -6.39
C MET A 368 -24.72 5.74 -6.92
N ILE A 369 -24.99 6.38 -8.08
CA ILE A 369 -24.09 7.39 -8.65
C ILE A 369 -24.78 8.74 -8.75
N SER A 370 -24.00 9.79 -8.51
CA SER A 370 -24.39 11.18 -8.74
C SER A 370 -23.36 11.90 -9.61
N THR A 371 -23.77 12.97 -10.30
CA THR A 371 -22.81 13.84 -10.98
C THR A 371 -21.89 14.45 -9.94
N MET A 372 -20.58 14.38 -10.17
CA MET A 372 -19.60 14.98 -9.28
C MET A 372 -19.49 16.48 -9.56
N GLU A 373 -19.71 17.29 -8.55
CA GLU A 373 -19.57 18.75 -8.66
C GLU A 373 -18.15 19.20 -8.33
N ALA A 374 -17.70 20.26 -8.97
CA ALA A 374 -16.42 20.88 -8.67
C ALA A 374 -16.47 21.50 -7.26
N VAL A 375 -15.58 21.05 -6.38
CA VAL A 375 -15.39 21.70 -5.10
C VAL A 375 -14.46 22.89 -5.31
N GLU A 376 -14.92 24.11 -5.00
CA GLU A 376 -14.12 25.32 -5.05
C GLU A 376 -12.84 25.16 -4.20
N PRO A 377 -11.65 25.55 -4.72
CA PRO A 377 -10.42 25.51 -3.95
C PRO A 377 -10.43 26.66 -2.95
N GLY A 378 -10.94 26.45 -1.77
CA GLY A 378 -11.06 27.57 -0.84
C GLY A 378 -11.31 27.23 0.62
N HIS A 379 -11.65 26.04 0.93
CA HIS A 379 -11.74 25.61 2.32
C HIS A 379 -11.23 24.17 2.37
N GLY A 380 -9.96 24.00 2.68
CA GLY A 380 -9.39 22.75 3.13
C GLY A 380 -10.14 22.28 4.37
N GLY A 381 -11.32 21.76 4.14
CA GLY A 381 -12.08 20.96 5.07
C GLY A 381 -11.43 19.59 5.16
N GLY A 382 -10.17 19.55 5.57
CA GLY A 382 -9.67 18.38 6.23
C GLY A 382 -10.66 18.12 7.35
N VAL A 383 -11.37 16.98 7.31
CA VAL A 383 -12.25 16.56 8.39
C VAL A 383 -11.39 16.66 9.64
N SER A 384 -11.60 17.70 10.44
CA SER A 384 -10.75 17.95 11.60
C SER A 384 -10.80 16.71 12.47
N LEU A 385 -9.70 16.39 13.13
CA LEU A 385 -9.67 15.27 14.09
C LEU A 385 -10.87 15.35 15.07
N SER A 386 -11.36 16.57 15.34
CA SER A 386 -12.54 16.83 16.13
C SER A 386 -13.85 16.39 15.47
N SER A 387 -14.05 16.54 14.15
CA SER A 387 -15.28 16.06 13.49
C SER A 387 -15.28 14.54 13.30
N ARG A 388 -14.11 13.90 13.15
CA ARG A 388 -13.99 12.43 13.20
C ARG A 388 -14.33 11.87 14.57
N ILE A 389 -13.95 12.57 15.64
CA ILE A 389 -14.32 12.23 17.01
C ILE A 389 -15.83 12.43 17.22
N THR A 390 -16.43 13.49 16.68
CA THR A 390 -17.85 13.81 16.84
C THR A 390 -18.76 12.83 16.09
N HIS A 391 -18.37 12.38 14.89
CA HIS A 391 -19.10 11.31 14.17
C HIS A 391 -18.97 9.94 14.84
N GLY A 392 -17.82 9.62 15.44
CA GLY A 392 -17.64 8.42 16.26
C GLY A 392 -18.41 8.47 17.56
N VAL A 393 -18.60 9.64 18.14
CA VAL A 393 -19.33 9.85 19.41
C VAL A 393 -20.84 9.87 19.21
N GLY A 394 -21.35 10.34 18.06
CA GLY A 394 -22.78 10.35 17.77
C GLY A 394 -23.41 8.96 17.65
N SER A 395 -22.63 7.95 17.24
CA SER A 395 -23.07 6.54 17.19
C SER A 395 -22.93 5.78 18.53
N VAL A 396 -22.32 6.39 19.54
CA VAL A 396 -22.01 5.79 20.85
C VAL A 396 -22.80 6.43 21.99
N ALA A 397 -23.56 7.49 21.72
CA ALA A 397 -24.37 8.17 22.75
C ALA A 397 -25.45 7.27 23.40
N ASP A 398 -25.77 6.13 22.77
CA ASP A 398 -26.73 5.14 23.29
C ASP A 398 -26.10 4.01 24.13
N ALA A 399 -24.77 3.96 24.26
CA ALA A 399 -24.07 2.95 25.08
C ALA A 399 -23.36 3.62 26.26
N GLY A 400 -23.89 3.40 27.43
CA GLY A 400 -23.59 4.08 28.70
C GLY A 400 -22.12 4.24 29.11
N THR A 401 -21.94 4.94 30.19
CA THR A 401 -20.75 5.52 30.86
C THR A 401 -19.41 4.73 30.90
N ALA A 402 -19.40 3.43 30.62
CA ALA A 402 -18.18 2.63 30.52
C ALA A 402 -17.42 2.90 29.21
N ALA A 403 -18.16 3.15 28.11
CA ALA A 403 -17.57 3.47 26.79
C ALA A 403 -16.87 4.84 26.76
N SER A 404 -17.31 5.79 27.60
CA SER A 404 -16.72 7.13 27.69
C SER A 404 -15.30 7.11 28.26
N ARG A 405 -14.99 6.20 29.18
CA ARG A 405 -13.64 6.02 29.72
C ARG A 405 -12.70 5.37 28.72
N GLU A 406 -13.16 4.38 27.98
CA GLU A 406 -12.36 3.75 26.92
C GLU A 406 -12.09 4.71 25.76
N LEU A 407 -13.06 5.57 25.41
CA LEU A 407 -12.89 6.61 24.39
C LEU A 407 -11.90 7.70 24.82
N MET A 408 -11.87 8.10 26.10
CA MET A 408 -10.83 9.02 26.59
C MET A 408 -9.43 8.39 26.59
N VAL A 409 -9.32 7.11 26.92
CA VAL A 409 -8.06 6.37 26.84
C VAL A 409 -7.61 6.24 25.37
N LEU A 410 -8.53 5.98 24.46
CA LEU A 410 -8.27 5.93 23.01
C LEU A 410 -7.87 7.31 22.45
N ALA A 411 -8.58 8.38 22.78
CA ALA A 411 -8.24 9.73 22.34
C ALA A 411 -6.86 10.17 22.86
N ASN A 412 -6.54 9.87 24.12
CA ASN A 412 -5.22 10.13 24.68
C ASN A 412 -4.12 9.24 24.05
N SER A 413 -4.44 8.00 23.68
CA SER A 413 -3.47 7.12 22.99
C SER A 413 -3.20 7.59 21.55
N VAL A 414 -4.23 8.01 20.82
CA VAL A 414 -4.12 8.60 19.46
C VAL A 414 -3.28 9.88 19.50
N GLN A 415 -3.51 10.75 20.47
CA GLN A 415 -2.74 11.99 20.60
C GLN A 415 -1.27 11.72 21.02
N ARG A 416 -1.01 10.71 21.83
CA ARG A 416 0.36 10.26 22.17
C ARG A 416 1.04 9.61 20.97
N THR A 417 0.33 8.79 20.21
CA THR A 417 0.85 8.11 19.02
C THR A 417 1.14 9.11 17.91
N SER A 418 0.26 10.09 17.66
CA SER A 418 0.50 11.15 16.67
C SER A 418 1.72 11.99 17.01
N ARG A 419 1.93 12.31 18.30
CA ARG A 419 3.13 13.01 18.76
C ARG A 419 4.39 12.13 18.66
N ALA A 420 4.28 10.84 18.97
CA ALA A 420 5.39 9.89 18.83
C ALA A 420 5.76 9.68 17.36
N VAL A 421 4.79 9.55 16.46
CA VAL A 421 5.02 9.45 15.00
C VAL A 421 5.63 10.74 14.46
N ALA A 422 5.15 11.91 14.86
CA ALA A 422 5.75 13.19 14.47
C ALA A 422 7.19 13.33 15.00
N GLN A 423 7.46 12.95 16.25
CA GLN A 423 8.81 12.94 16.82
C GLN A 423 9.72 11.92 16.15
N GLU A 424 9.21 10.74 15.81
CA GLU A 424 9.97 9.71 15.10
C GLU A 424 10.24 10.12 13.65
N SER A 425 9.28 10.77 12.98
CA SER A 425 9.49 11.34 11.64
C SER A 425 10.58 12.41 11.64
N ILE A 426 10.59 13.31 12.63
CA ILE A 426 11.66 14.31 12.81
C ILE A 426 13.03 13.64 13.02
N ARG A 427 13.08 12.46 13.65
CA ARG A 427 14.31 11.68 13.83
C ARG A 427 14.67 10.84 12.61
N THR A 428 13.70 10.37 11.88
CA THR A 428 13.88 9.41 10.75
C THR A 428 14.20 10.13 9.44
N VAL A 429 13.57 11.28 9.18
CA VAL A 429 13.85 12.09 7.99
C VAL A 429 15.34 12.44 7.86
N PRO A 430 16.07 12.93 8.88
CA PRO A 430 17.51 13.15 8.76
C PRO A 430 18.33 11.86 8.53
N ARG A 431 17.80 10.69 8.92
CA ARG A 431 18.45 9.40 8.66
C ARG A 431 18.28 8.98 7.21
N LEU A 432 17.11 9.22 6.61
CA LEU A 432 16.86 9.02 5.18
C LEU A 432 17.74 9.93 4.32
N PHE A 433 17.96 11.20 4.74
CA PHE A 433 18.91 12.10 4.07
C PHE A 433 20.33 11.53 3.99
N ARG A 434 20.73 10.73 4.97
CA ARG A 434 22.06 10.08 4.98
C ARG A 434 22.14 8.91 4.01
N LEU A 435 21.04 8.24 3.70
CA LEU A 435 21.01 7.20 2.67
C LEU A 435 21.37 7.77 1.29
N GLY A 436 20.94 9.01 0.99
CA GLY A 436 21.29 9.72 -0.23
C GLY A 436 22.80 10.05 -0.35
N GLN A 437 23.58 9.94 0.73
CA GLN A 437 25.03 10.11 0.71
C GLN A 437 25.79 8.81 0.38
N ILE A 438 25.10 7.66 0.37
CA ILE A 438 25.69 6.37 0.05
C ILE A 438 25.82 6.28 -1.48
N GLN A 439 27.05 6.18 -1.96
CA GLN A 439 27.38 6.00 -3.38
C GLN A 439 27.86 4.56 -3.61
N THR A 440 27.86 4.10 -4.86
CA THR A 440 28.36 2.75 -5.22
C THR A 440 29.81 2.50 -4.77
N GLY A 441 30.60 3.56 -4.65
CA GLY A 441 31.96 3.50 -4.10
C GLY A 441 32.07 3.70 -2.58
N THR A 442 30.95 3.87 -1.86
CA THR A 442 30.99 4.10 -0.41
C THR A 442 31.39 2.82 0.31
N ARG A 443 32.57 2.84 0.91
CA ARG A 443 33.05 1.72 1.73
C ARG A 443 32.34 1.73 3.09
N ILE A 444 31.46 0.76 3.30
CA ILE A 444 30.74 0.53 4.54
C ILE A 444 31.28 -0.74 5.18
N SER A 445 31.66 -0.66 6.44
CA SER A 445 31.99 -1.82 7.25
C SER A 445 31.42 -1.66 8.66
N LEU A 446 31.14 -2.78 9.34
CA LEU A 446 30.67 -2.76 10.74
C LEU A 446 31.63 -1.99 11.63
N GLY A 447 32.95 -2.19 11.47
CA GLY A 447 33.99 -1.48 12.22
C GLY A 447 33.95 0.04 12.01
N LYS A 448 33.75 0.51 10.79
CA LYS A 448 33.58 1.94 10.49
C LYS A 448 32.30 2.51 11.09
N LEU A 449 31.19 1.80 10.98
CA LEU A 449 29.89 2.20 11.53
C LEU A 449 29.97 2.37 13.06
N MET A 450 30.58 1.41 13.76
CA MET A 450 30.75 1.47 15.21
C MET A 450 31.66 2.65 15.63
N SER A 451 32.70 2.92 14.87
CA SER A 451 33.58 4.07 15.12
C SER A 451 32.87 5.42 14.95
N GLU A 452 32.06 5.55 13.90
CA GLU A 452 31.29 6.78 13.66
C GLU A 452 30.19 6.99 14.70
N ASN A 453 29.52 5.93 15.14
CA ASN A 453 28.53 6.02 16.20
C ASN A 453 29.18 6.44 17.54
N ASN A 454 30.36 5.95 17.82
CA ASN A 454 31.13 6.40 18.97
C ASN A 454 31.44 7.91 18.93
N LYS A 455 31.84 8.44 17.77
CA LYS A 455 32.07 9.89 17.59
C LYS A 455 30.84 10.76 17.82
N ARG A 456 29.65 10.22 17.52
CA ARG A 456 28.36 10.94 17.61
C ARG A 456 27.68 10.86 18.97
N GLY A 457 28.01 9.89 19.78
CA GLY A 457 27.36 9.66 21.07
C GLY A 457 28.02 8.55 21.86
N GLY A 458 29.31 8.72 22.17
CA GLY A 458 30.12 7.74 22.88
C GLY A 458 29.54 7.32 24.22
N ASP A 459 28.89 8.24 24.93
CA ASP A 459 28.29 7.98 26.25
C ASP A 459 26.92 7.26 26.18
N LYS A 460 26.34 7.11 24.97
CA LYS A 460 25.07 6.40 24.81
C LYS A 460 25.26 4.89 24.99
N GLU A 461 24.22 4.28 25.54
CA GLU A 461 24.14 2.84 25.75
C GLU A 461 24.16 2.11 24.41
N LEU A 462 24.99 1.06 24.28
CA LEU A 462 25.09 0.20 23.12
C LEU A 462 24.63 -1.23 23.43
N PHE A 463 25.04 -1.79 24.56
CA PHE A 463 24.67 -3.12 25.02
C PHE A 463 24.11 -3.11 26.43
N LEU A 464 23.05 -3.85 26.64
CA LEU A 464 22.52 -4.25 27.94
C LEU A 464 22.72 -5.76 28.06
N PHE A 465 23.64 -6.17 28.95
CA PHE A 465 23.95 -7.60 29.09
C PHE A 465 24.29 -7.92 30.56
N GLU A 466 23.66 -8.91 31.18
CA GLU A 466 23.86 -9.38 32.54
C GLU A 466 23.97 -8.22 33.57
N ASN A 467 22.94 -7.37 33.61
CA ASN A 467 22.88 -6.17 34.47
C ASN A 467 24.01 -5.15 34.27
N ARG A 468 24.72 -5.21 33.15
CA ARG A 468 25.75 -4.26 32.79
C ARG A 468 25.32 -3.46 31.56
N VAL A 469 25.56 -2.15 31.62
CA VAL A 469 25.41 -1.25 30.48
C VAL A 469 26.80 -1.01 29.91
N LEU A 470 26.93 -1.22 28.59
CA LEU A 470 28.15 -0.88 27.87
C LEU A 470 27.85 0.25 26.88
N THR A 471 28.57 1.36 27.00
CA THR A 471 28.42 2.50 26.10
C THR A 471 29.17 2.30 24.78
N HIS A 472 28.87 3.12 23.76
CA HIS A 472 29.62 3.14 22.50
C HIS A 472 31.11 3.37 22.72
N ALA A 473 31.50 4.27 23.63
CA ALA A 473 32.90 4.54 23.96
C ALA A 473 33.61 3.33 24.56
N GLN A 474 32.95 2.65 25.52
CA GLN A 474 33.53 1.47 26.16
C GLN A 474 33.69 0.32 25.16
N VAL A 475 32.72 0.10 24.29
CA VAL A 475 32.79 -0.93 23.25
C VAL A 475 33.86 -0.58 22.22
N ASN A 476 33.97 0.69 21.81
CA ASN A 476 34.97 1.14 20.86
C ASN A 476 36.40 0.92 21.42
N ALA A 477 36.66 1.28 22.70
CA ALA A 477 37.93 1.03 23.34
C ALA A 477 38.31 -0.46 23.40
N ARG A 478 37.31 -1.33 23.65
CA ARG A 478 37.52 -2.79 23.60
C ARG A 478 37.86 -3.27 22.19
N ILE A 479 37.17 -2.73 21.16
CA ILE A 479 37.48 -3.05 19.76
C ILE A 479 38.92 -2.65 19.43
N ASP A 480 39.36 -1.48 19.83
CA ASP A 480 40.75 -1.00 19.59
C ASP A 480 41.78 -1.92 20.23
N ASN A 481 41.53 -2.36 21.49
CA ASN A 481 42.40 -3.31 22.19
C ASN A 481 42.44 -4.67 21.48
N VAL A 482 41.28 -5.17 21.00
CA VAL A 482 41.21 -6.45 20.26
C VAL A 482 41.92 -6.33 18.90
N VAL A 483 41.79 -5.20 18.19
CA VAL A 483 42.53 -4.94 16.95
C VAL A 483 44.05 -5.02 17.21
N ALA A 484 44.52 -4.35 18.26
CA ALA A 484 45.95 -4.40 18.63
C ALA A 484 46.39 -5.85 18.93
N GLY A 485 45.61 -6.62 19.69
CA GLY A 485 45.88 -8.03 19.98
C GLY A 485 45.89 -8.91 18.71
N LEU A 486 44.95 -8.74 17.80
CA LEU A 486 44.90 -9.48 16.54
C LEU A 486 46.12 -9.19 15.65
N ILE A 487 46.55 -7.92 15.58
CA ILE A 487 47.77 -7.54 14.86
C ILE A 487 48.99 -8.21 15.47
N ALA A 488 49.10 -8.22 16.81
CA ALA A 488 50.18 -8.86 17.54
C ALA A 488 50.24 -10.37 17.32
N CYS A 489 49.05 -11.00 17.18
CA CYS A 489 48.92 -12.44 16.82
C CYS A 489 49.17 -12.73 15.33
N GLY A 490 49.53 -11.74 14.54
CA GLY A 490 49.87 -11.92 13.12
C GLY A 490 48.69 -11.84 12.15
N VAL A 491 47.48 -11.46 12.60
CA VAL A 491 46.32 -11.25 11.69
C VAL A 491 46.58 -10.03 10.81
N ARG A 492 46.31 -10.17 9.51
CA ARG A 492 46.52 -9.12 8.50
C ARG A 492 45.23 -8.86 7.68
N PRO A 493 45.07 -7.65 7.13
CA PRO A 493 43.97 -7.36 6.22
C PRO A 493 43.87 -8.37 5.06
N GLY A 494 42.66 -8.72 4.68
CA GLY A 494 42.37 -9.67 3.60
C GLY A 494 42.36 -11.14 4.03
N GLN A 495 42.68 -11.47 5.26
CA GLN A 495 42.58 -12.85 5.76
C GLN A 495 41.14 -13.20 6.12
N HIS A 496 40.74 -14.45 5.94
CA HIS A 496 39.47 -15.00 6.34
C HIS A 496 39.58 -15.62 7.74
N ILE A 497 38.94 -15.02 8.73
CA ILE A 497 38.98 -15.47 10.12
C ILE A 497 37.62 -16.00 10.55
N GLY A 498 37.58 -17.26 10.96
CA GLY A 498 36.39 -17.88 11.56
C GLY A 498 36.25 -17.45 13.03
N VAL A 499 35.05 -17.01 13.43
CA VAL A 499 34.71 -16.66 14.81
C VAL A 499 33.69 -17.64 15.35
N LEU A 500 34.06 -18.41 16.37
CA LEU A 500 33.15 -19.33 17.08
C LEU A 500 33.07 -18.89 18.55
N MET A 501 32.00 -18.23 18.93
CA MET A 501 31.79 -17.68 20.27
C MET A 501 30.30 -17.73 20.64
N ASP A 502 30.01 -17.75 21.94
CA ASP A 502 28.66 -17.54 22.43
C ASP A 502 28.14 -16.16 22.08
N THR A 503 26.82 -15.99 22.02
CA THR A 503 26.16 -14.70 21.77
C THR A 503 26.32 -13.78 22.96
N ARG A 504 27.43 -13.02 23.00
CA ARG A 504 27.81 -12.06 24.04
C ARG A 504 28.35 -10.77 23.43
N PRO A 505 28.38 -9.67 24.16
CA PRO A 505 28.99 -8.42 23.68
C PRO A 505 30.44 -8.60 23.18
N SER A 506 31.19 -9.52 23.76
CA SER A 506 32.56 -9.85 23.33
C SER A 506 32.63 -10.41 21.90
N ALA A 507 31.64 -11.20 21.47
CA ALA A 507 31.60 -11.72 20.10
C ALA A 507 31.46 -10.56 19.08
N LEU A 508 30.60 -9.60 19.37
CA LEU A 508 30.41 -8.41 18.53
C LEU A 508 31.64 -7.49 18.55
N VAL A 509 32.36 -7.42 19.67
CA VAL A 509 33.62 -6.70 19.76
C VAL A 509 34.68 -7.33 18.85
N VAL A 510 34.81 -8.67 18.85
CA VAL A 510 35.74 -9.40 17.97
C VAL A 510 35.38 -9.20 16.50
N VAL A 511 34.10 -9.37 16.14
CA VAL A 511 33.62 -9.15 14.76
C VAL A 511 33.86 -7.70 14.33
N GLY A 512 33.60 -6.73 15.23
CA GLY A 512 33.89 -5.32 14.99
C GLY A 512 35.34 -5.04 14.77
N ALA A 513 36.24 -5.71 15.53
CA ALA A 513 37.68 -5.60 15.41
C ALA A 513 38.21 -6.17 14.09
N LEU A 514 37.76 -7.38 13.71
CA LEU A 514 38.10 -8.00 12.42
C LEU A 514 37.61 -7.14 11.25
N SER A 515 36.38 -6.65 11.31
CA SER A 515 35.83 -5.73 10.31
C SER A 515 36.62 -4.39 10.23
N ARG A 516 37.16 -3.90 11.33
CA ARG A 516 38.01 -2.69 11.36
C ARG A 516 39.38 -2.96 10.78
N LEU A 517 39.94 -4.14 11.04
CA LEU A 517 41.21 -4.57 10.49
C LEU A 517 41.11 -4.90 9.00
N GLY A 518 39.92 -5.22 8.49
CA GLY A 518 39.71 -5.68 7.11
C GLY A 518 40.10 -7.14 6.93
N ALA A 519 39.90 -7.95 7.96
CA ALA A 519 40.13 -9.39 7.98
C ALA A 519 38.81 -10.15 8.08
#